data_cf87d7738a1d8cff348a6e396a8fa008
#
_entry.id   cf87d7738a1d8cff348a6e396a8fa008
#
_cell.length_a   1.000
_cell.length_b   1.000
_cell.length_c   1.000
_cell.angle_alpha   90.00
_cell.angle_beta   90.00
_cell.angle_gamma   90.00
#
_symmetry.space_group_name_H-M   'P 1'
#
loop_
_entity.id
_entity.type
_entity.pdbx_description
1 polymer ?
#
loop_
_entity_poly.entity_id
_entity_poly.type
_entity_poly.pdbx_seq_one_letter_code
_entity_poly.pdbx_strand_id
1 'polypeptide(L)'
;MENNQTVINTLNEFLQGQYMGIRAYERFIEKLEDDNVRKQFQLMQQEHKQHALQVAERIQNLGGVPVNSEGVGGSIQGFLSQFRLPDTIEGMIESARKGENEYGIGMSEEIVRGDLDEESRHLIESILDRDRQHVKILDELLH
;
A
#
# COMPACT_ATOMS: atom_id res chain seq x y z
N MET A 1 2.69 -17.66 -20.15
CA MET A 1 2.67 -17.12 -21.49
C MET A 1 2.94 -15.64 -21.44
N GLU A 2 3.08 -15.00 -22.58
CA GLU A 2 3.49 -13.59 -22.65
C GLU A 2 2.64 -12.67 -21.77
N ASN A 3 1.31 -12.89 -21.76
CA ASN A 3 0.39 -12.08 -20.97
C ASN A 3 0.62 -12.18 -19.48
N ASN A 4 1.07 -13.35 -18.99
CA ASN A 4 1.34 -13.52 -17.58
C ASN A 4 2.53 -12.69 -17.12
N GLN A 5 3.56 -12.56 -17.95
CA GLN A 5 4.73 -11.78 -17.57
C GLN A 5 4.37 -10.31 -17.39
N THR A 6 3.53 -9.75 -18.25
CA THR A 6 3.06 -8.36 -18.11
C THR A 6 2.24 -8.19 -16.83
N VAL A 7 1.34 -9.12 -16.56
CA VAL A 7 0.52 -9.10 -15.35
C VAL A 7 1.40 -9.22 -14.11
N ILE A 8 2.37 -10.14 -14.12
CA ILE A 8 3.31 -10.33 -13.01
C ILE A 8 4.08 -9.04 -12.72
N ASN A 9 4.57 -8.39 -13.76
CA ASN A 9 5.31 -7.14 -13.60
C ASN A 9 4.44 -6.05 -12.97
N THR A 10 3.20 -5.92 -13.44
CA THR A 10 2.24 -4.95 -12.90
C THR A 10 1.92 -5.24 -11.44
N LEU A 11 1.67 -6.50 -11.11
CA LEU A 11 1.39 -6.90 -9.73
C LEU A 11 2.59 -6.66 -8.81
N ASN A 12 3.81 -6.85 -9.32
CA ASN A 12 5.01 -6.59 -8.54
C ASN A 12 5.21 -5.08 -8.29
N GLU A 13 4.84 -4.22 -9.23
CA GLU A 13 4.84 -2.78 -8.99
C GLU A 13 3.85 -2.42 -7.89
N PHE A 14 2.66 -3.01 -7.95
CA PHE A 14 1.64 -2.81 -6.93
C PHE A 14 2.12 -3.30 -5.57
N LEU A 15 2.72 -4.49 -5.53
CA LEU A 15 3.26 -5.09 -4.30
C LEU A 15 4.33 -4.20 -3.67
N GLN A 16 5.22 -3.64 -4.48
CA GLN A 16 6.24 -2.71 -3.98
C GLN A 16 5.59 -1.49 -3.33
N GLY A 17 4.53 -0.96 -3.93
CA GLY A 17 3.76 0.13 -3.33
C GLY A 17 3.16 -0.25 -1.98
N GLN A 18 2.68 -1.49 -1.84
CA GLN A 18 2.16 -1.98 -0.55
C GLN A 18 3.27 -1.99 0.51
N TYR A 19 4.46 -2.45 0.16
CA TYR A 19 5.58 -2.44 1.12
C TYR A 19 5.98 -1.02 1.52
N MET A 20 5.94 -0.07 0.59
CA MET A 20 6.19 1.34 0.91
C MET A 20 5.19 1.85 1.94
N GLY A 21 3.90 1.53 1.74
CA GLY A 21 2.84 1.91 2.67
C GLY A 21 3.04 1.28 4.05
N ILE A 22 3.37 0.00 4.09
CA ILE A 22 3.61 -0.72 5.34
C ILE A 22 4.75 -0.07 6.13
N ARG A 23 5.84 0.28 5.45
CA ARG A 23 6.99 0.91 6.10
C ARG A 23 6.71 2.34 6.52
N ALA A 24 5.92 3.07 5.74
CA ALA A 24 5.50 4.42 6.12
C ALA A 24 4.67 4.38 7.41
N TYR A 25 3.69 3.48 7.48
CA TYR A 25 2.90 3.31 8.70
C TYR A 25 3.75 2.93 9.89
N GLU A 26 4.76 2.09 9.70
CA GLU A 26 5.69 1.72 10.76
C GLU A 26 6.34 2.97 11.38
N ARG A 27 6.77 3.91 10.52
CA ARG A 27 7.37 5.17 10.97
C ARG A 27 6.38 6.04 11.74
N PHE A 28 5.15 6.17 11.23
CA PHE A 28 4.10 6.91 11.92
C PHE A 28 3.80 6.30 13.29
N ILE A 29 3.62 5.00 13.34
CA ILE A 29 3.26 4.28 14.55
C ILE A 29 4.32 4.47 15.64
N GLU A 30 5.60 4.41 15.27
CA GLU A 30 6.69 4.62 16.21
C GLU A 30 6.65 6.00 16.87
N LYS A 31 6.20 7.01 16.13
CA LYS A 31 6.19 8.39 16.62
C LYS A 31 4.90 8.80 17.32
N LEU A 32 3.79 8.14 16.99
CA LEU A 32 2.46 8.49 17.53
C LEU A 32 2.37 8.18 19.02
N GLU A 33 1.96 9.18 19.80
CA GLU A 33 1.73 9.03 21.23
C GLU A 33 0.24 8.88 21.56
N ASP A 34 -0.64 9.34 20.68
CA ASP A 34 -2.09 9.20 20.85
C ASP A 34 -2.49 7.74 20.62
N ASP A 35 -3.01 7.09 21.66
CA ASP A 35 -3.33 5.66 21.62
C ASP A 35 -4.41 5.33 20.61
N ASN A 36 -5.43 6.18 20.46
CA ASN A 36 -6.51 5.93 19.52
C ASN A 36 -6.02 6.02 18.07
N VAL A 37 -5.28 7.07 17.75
CA VAL A 37 -4.75 7.25 16.39
C VAL A 37 -3.75 6.14 16.06
N ARG A 38 -2.86 5.81 17.01
CA ARG A 38 -1.91 4.72 16.82
C ARG A 38 -2.62 3.41 16.52
N LYS A 39 -3.68 3.11 17.26
CA LYS A 39 -4.48 1.90 17.06
C LYS A 39 -5.06 1.83 15.65
N GLN A 40 -5.63 2.94 15.19
CA GLN A 40 -6.18 3.02 13.84
C GLN A 40 -5.10 2.81 12.77
N PHE A 41 -3.94 3.41 12.96
CA PHE A 41 -2.82 3.23 12.04
C PHE A 41 -2.33 1.78 12.02
N GLN A 42 -2.27 1.13 13.20
CA GLN A 42 -1.90 -0.27 13.28
C GLN A 42 -2.88 -1.17 12.51
N LEU A 43 -4.18 -0.90 12.63
CA LEU A 43 -5.19 -1.67 11.90
C LEU A 43 -5.04 -1.50 10.39
N MET A 44 -4.80 -0.28 9.92
CA MET A 44 -4.58 -0.01 8.50
C MET A 44 -3.31 -0.68 7.99
N GLN A 45 -2.23 -0.64 8.78
CA GLN A 45 -1.00 -1.33 8.43
C GLN A 45 -1.21 -2.84 8.30
N GLN A 46 -1.97 -3.42 9.24
CA GLN A 46 -2.25 -4.86 9.20
C GLN A 46 -3.02 -5.23 7.94
N GLU A 47 -3.97 -4.40 7.50
CA GLU A 47 -4.68 -4.64 6.26
C GLU A 47 -3.73 -4.57 5.06
N HIS A 48 -2.83 -3.60 5.01
CA HIS A 48 -1.83 -3.52 3.94
C HIS A 48 -0.94 -4.77 3.91
N LYS A 49 -0.58 -5.31 5.07
CA LYS A 49 0.19 -6.55 5.14
C LYS A 49 -0.59 -7.72 4.57
N GLN A 50 -1.89 -7.81 4.86
CA GLN A 50 -2.75 -8.84 4.29
C GLN A 50 -2.85 -8.69 2.77
N HIS A 51 -3.01 -7.47 2.29
CA HIS A 51 -3.06 -7.20 0.86
C HIS A 51 -1.76 -7.62 0.17
N ALA A 52 -0.62 -7.32 0.80
CA ALA A 52 0.69 -7.72 0.26
C ALA A 52 0.80 -9.24 0.13
N LEU A 53 0.33 -9.97 1.14
CA LEU A 53 0.32 -11.44 1.10
C LEU A 53 -0.55 -11.97 -0.03
N GLN A 54 -1.73 -11.38 -0.23
CA GLN A 54 -2.65 -11.79 -1.28
C GLN A 54 -2.07 -11.54 -2.67
N VAL A 55 -1.43 -10.38 -2.86
CA VAL A 55 -0.81 -10.05 -4.14
C VAL A 55 0.39 -10.96 -4.41
N ALA A 56 1.21 -11.22 -3.40
CA ALA A 56 2.34 -12.14 -3.53
C ALA A 56 1.87 -13.54 -3.93
N GLU A 57 0.81 -14.03 -3.32
CA GLU A 57 0.24 -15.33 -3.65
C GLU A 57 -0.27 -15.35 -5.10
N ARG A 58 -0.93 -14.28 -5.52
CA ARG A 58 -1.42 -14.18 -6.91
C ARG A 58 -0.26 -14.24 -7.90
N ILE A 59 0.84 -13.53 -7.62
CA ILE A 59 2.04 -13.56 -8.46
C ILE A 59 2.59 -14.98 -8.56
N GLN A 60 2.66 -15.69 -7.45
CA GLN A 60 3.15 -17.08 -7.41
C GLN A 60 2.23 -18.00 -8.22
N ASN A 61 0.93 -17.81 -8.12
CA ASN A 61 -0.04 -18.61 -8.87
C ASN A 61 0.05 -18.37 -10.38
N LEU A 62 0.54 -17.21 -10.78
CA LEU A 62 0.79 -16.90 -12.19
C LEU A 62 2.17 -17.39 -12.67
N GLY A 63 2.96 -17.98 -11.78
CA GLY A 63 4.28 -18.50 -12.10
C GLY A 63 5.41 -17.49 -11.92
N GLY A 64 5.14 -16.37 -11.26
CA GLY A 64 6.14 -15.34 -11.04
C GLY A 64 6.77 -15.41 -9.66
N VAL A 65 7.72 -14.52 -9.41
CA VAL A 65 8.40 -14.36 -8.13
C VAL A 65 8.06 -13.00 -7.56
N PRO A 66 7.38 -12.95 -6.40
CA PRO A 66 7.04 -11.66 -5.79
C PRO A 66 8.30 -10.92 -5.33
N VAL A 67 8.30 -9.59 -5.46
CA VAL A 67 9.35 -8.76 -4.85
C VAL A 67 9.28 -8.93 -3.34
N ASN A 68 10.42 -8.78 -2.68
CA ASN A 68 10.47 -8.89 -1.22
C ASN A 68 10.21 -7.52 -0.57
N SER A 69 10.18 -7.48 0.77
CA SER A 69 9.87 -6.27 1.53
C SER A 69 10.91 -5.17 1.40
N GLU A 70 12.05 -5.44 0.80
CA GLU A 70 13.07 -4.42 0.53
C GLU A 70 12.89 -3.75 -0.83
N GLY A 71 12.06 -4.35 -1.68
CA GLY A 71 11.81 -3.86 -3.03
C GLY A 71 12.92 -4.21 -4.00
N VAL A 72 12.87 -3.62 -5.18
CA VAL A 72 13.85 -3.84 -6.24
C VAL A 72 15.02 -2.88 -6.06
N GLY A 73 16.25 -3.43 -5.97
CA GLY A 73 17.45 -2.62 -5.92
C GLY A 73 17.51 -1.59 -4.79
N GLY A 74 16.93 -1.94 -3.62
CA GLY A 74 16.95 -1.03 -2.48
C GLY A 74 15.95 0.10 -2.58
N SER A 75 14.94 0.00 -3.44
CA SER A 75 13.94 1.04 -3.66
C SER A 75 13.17 1.43 -2.41
N ILE A 76 12.91 0.48 -1.52
CA ILE A 76 12.19 0.76 -0.27
C ILE A 76 13.07 1.61 0.65
N GLN A 77 14.36 1.29 0.75
CA GLN A 77 15.29 2.10 1.56
C GLN A 77 15.41 3.50 0.98
N GLY A 78 15.47 3.63 -0.35
CA GLY A 78 15.50 4.93 -1.01
C GLY A 78 14.25 5.76 -0.70
N PHE A 79 13.09 5.13 -0.74
CA PHE A 79 11.83 5.76 -0.35
C PHE A 79 11.89 6.26 1.10
N LEU A 80 12.33 5.39 2.02
CA LEU A 80 12.39 5.73 3.45
C LEU A 80 13.36 6.86 3.74
N SER A 81 14.46 6.94 3.01
CA SER A 81 15.46 8.00 3.21
C SER A 81 14.91 9.38 2.84
N GLN A 82 13.90 9.43 1.97
CA GLN A 82 13.26 10.68 1.55
C GLN A 82 11.96 10.96 2.32
N PHE A 83 11.48 9.99 3.07
CA PHE A 83 10.22 10.09 3.79
C PHE A 83 10.39 11.00 5.01
N ARG A 84 9.58 12.06 5.07
CA ARG A 84 9.61 13.02 6.17
C ARG A 84 8.40 12.84 7.06
N LEU A 85 8.66 12.61 8.36
CA LEU A 85 7.60 12.47 9.35
C LEU A 85 7.19 13.86 9.85
N PRO A 86 5.90 14.21 9.75
CA PRO A 86 5.41 15.42 10.40
C PRO A 86 5.55 15.34 11.92
N ASP A 87 5.59 16.50 12.56
CA ASP A 87 5.80 16.57 14.01
C ASP A 87 4.50 16.55 14.81
N THR A 88 3.35 16.76 14.15
CA THR A 88 2.05 16.81 14.84
C THR A 88 1.22 15.60 14.48
N ILE A 89 0.26 15.27 15.35
CA ILE A 89 -0.69 14.19 15.10
C ILE A 89 -1.49 14.48 13.84
N GLU A 90 -2.01 15.70 13.71
CA GLU A 90 -2.77 16.10 12.53
C GLU A 90 -1.94 16.02 11.25
N GLY A 91 -0.69 16.41 11.32
CA GLY A 91 0.23 16.32 10.19
C GLY A 91 0.48 14.89 9.77
N MET A 92 0.61 13.97 10.73
CA MET A 92 0.79 12.56 10.44
C MET A 92 -0.46 11.96 9.80
N ILE A 93 -1.65 12.32 10.30
CA ILE A 93 -2.92 11.86 9.72
C ILE A 93 -3.05 12.37 8.28
N GLU A 94 -2.76 13.63 8.04
CA GLU A 94 -2.81 14.20 6.69
C GLU A 94 -1.81 13.55 5.75
N SER A 95 -0.61 13.26 6.24
CA SER A 95 0.42 12.59 5.45
C SER A 95 -0.02 11.17 5.06
N ALA A 96 -0.60 10.44 6.00
CA ALA A 96 -1.13 9.09 5.74
C ALA A 96 -2.29 9.15 4.75
N ARG A 97 -3.20 10.11 4.93
CA ARG A 97 -4.33 10.30 4.02
C ARG A 97 -3.86 10.60 2.60
N LYS A 98 -2.89 11.48 2.46
CA LYS A 98 -2.32 11.83 1.16
C LYS A 98 -1.67 10.60 0.51
N GLY A 99 -0.92 9.83 1.29
CA GLY A 99 -0.30 8.60 0.81
C GLY A 99 -1.32 7.59 0.32
N GLU A 100 -2.38 7.35 1.10
CA GLU A 100 -3.44 6.44 0.72
C GLU A 100 -4.17 6.92 -0.55
N ASN A 101 -4.45 8.21 -0.64
CA ASN A 101 -5.21 8.77 -1.75
C ASN A 101 -4.39 8.85 -3.04
N GLU A 102 -3.19 9.39 -2.99
CA GLU A 102 -2.37 9.61 -4.19
C GLU A 102 -1.61 8.36 -4.64
N TYR A 103 -0.96 7.67 -3.70
CA TYR A 103 -0.13 6.51 -4.04
C TYR A 103 -0.89 5.20 -3.97
N GLY A 104 -1.86 5.08 -3.05
CA GLY A 104 -2.70 3.90 -2.95
C GLY A 104 -3.79 3.92 -4.01
N ILE A 105 -4.77 4.78 -3.84
CA ILE A 105 -5.97 4.83 -4.71
C ILE A 105 -5.59 5.21 -6.14
N GLY A 106 -4.83 6.29 -6.31
CA GLY A 106 -4.45 6.77 -7.64
C GLY A 106 -3.73 5.73 -8.47
N MET A 107 -2.71 5.10 -7.91
CA MET A 107 -1.96 4.04 -8.60
C MET A 107 -2.83 2.81 -8.87
N SER A 108 -3.65 2.42 -7.90
CA SER A 108 -4.52 1.25 -8.05
C SER A 108 -5.54 1.44 -9.16
N GLU A 109 -6.09 2.65 -9.28
CA GLU A 109 -7.04 2.97 -10.36
C GLU A 109 -6.38 2.87 -11.73
N GLU A 110 -5.14 3.32 -11.87
CA GLU A 110 -4.39 3.18 -13.11
C GLU A 110 -4.12 1.72 -13.45
N ILE A 111 -3.72 0.94 -12.46
CA ILE A 111 -3.43 -0.48 -12.63
C ILE A 111 -4.67 -1.25 -13.08
N VAL A 112 -5.82 -0.95 -12.49
CA VAL A 112 -7.09 -1.60 -12.83
C VAL A 112 -7.49 -1.32 -14.28
N ARG A 113 -7.12 -0.17 -14.83
CA ARG A 113 -7.40 0.18 -16.23
C ARG A 113 -6.50 -0.55 -17.22
N GLY A 114 -5.39 -1.12 -16.72
CA GLY A 114 -4.41 -1.80 -17.57
C GLY A 114 -4.81 -3.23 -17.93
N ASP A 115 -3.85 -3.94 -18.49
CA ASP A 115 -4.05 -5.31 -18.98
C ASP A 115 -3.86 -6.33 -17.87
N LEU A 116 -4.87 -6.45 -17.00
CA LEU A 116 -4.90 -7.47 -15.97
C LEU A 116 -5.89 -8.56 -16.36
N ASP A 117 -5.58 -9.80 -15.98
CA ASP A 117 -6.58 -10.86 -16.01
C ASP A 117 -7.68 -10.55 -14.99
N GLU A 118 -8.82 -11.17 -15.17
CA GLU A 118 -10.00 -10.87 -14.36
C GLU A 118 -9.79 -11.12 -12.87
N GLU A 119 -9.13 -12.20 -12.51
CA GLU A 119 -8.89 -12.55 -11.11
C GLU A 119 -7.96 -11.53 -10.44
N SER A 120 -6.89 -11.11 -11.12
CA SER A 120 -5.98 -10.10 -10.61
C SER A 120 -6.68 -8.75 -10.49
N ARG A 121 -7.52 -8.41 -11.46
CA ARG A 121 -8.30 -7.17 -11.43
C ARG A 121 -9.22 -7.13 -10.22
N HIS A 122 -9.95 -8.21 -9.96
CA HIS A 122 -10.83 -8.29 -8.80
C HIS A 122 -10.08 -8.13 -7.49
N LEU A 123 -8.89 -8.73 -7.40
CA LEU A 123 -8.04 -8.58 -6.22
C LEU A 123 -7.66 -7.11 -5.99
N ILE A 124 -7.15 -6.44 -7.03
CA ILE A 124 -6.76 -5.04 -6.92
C ILE A 124 -7.96 -4.14 -6.60
N GLU A 125 -9.11 -4.41 -7.23
CA GLU A 125 -10.32 -3.64 -6.94
C GLU A 125 -10.77 -3.78 -5.49
N SER A 126 -10.67 -4.99 -4.91
CA SER A 126 -11.02 -5.19 -3.51
C SER A 126 -10.07 -4.44 -2.58
N ILE A 127 -8.80 -4.38 -2.92
CA ILE A 127 -7.81 -3.62 -2.17
C ILE A 127 -8.11 -2.12 -2.29
N LEU A 128 -8.42 -1.66 -3.49
CA LEU A 128 -8.77 -0.27 -3.76
C LEU A 128 -9.97 0.17 -2.91
N ASP A 129 -10.99 -0.67 -2.78
CA ASP A 129 -12.15 -0.37 -1.94
C ASP A 129 -11.75 -0.22 -0.47
N ARG A 130 -10.84 -1.05 0.02
CA ARG A 130 -10.32 -0.93 1.39
C ARG A 130 -9.51 0.35 1.58
N ASP A 131 -8.70 0.71 0.60
CA ASP A 131 -7.93 1.96 0.66
C ASP A 131 -8.86 3.18 0.72
N ARG A 132 -9.98 3.14 0.02
CA ARG A 132 -10.99 4.19 0.10
C ARG A 132 -11.59 4.28 1.51
N GLN A 133 -11.78 3.14 2.18
CA GLN A 133 -12.21 3.10 3.57
C GLN A 133 -11.16 3.71 4.49
N HIS A 134 -9.88 3.45 4.23
CA HIS A 134 -8.79 4.05 5.02
C HIS A 134 -8.81 5.58 4.93
N VAL A 135 -9.01 6.13 3.74
CA VAL A 135 -9.11 7.59 3.55
C VAL A 135 -10.27 8.14 4.38
N LYS A 136 -11.39 7.43 4.38
CA LYS A 136 -12.57 7.84 5.15
C LYS A 136 -12.29 7.88 6.64
N ILE A 137 -11.63 6.84 7.16
CA ILE A 137 -11.23 6.76 8.57
C ILE A 137 -10.29 7.91 8.91
N LEU A 138 -9.31 8.17 8.06
CA LEU A 138 -8.35 9.25 8.28
C LEU A 138 -9.02 10.62 8.27
N ASP A 139 -9.98 10.83 7.37
CA ASP A 139 -10.80 12.06 7.36
C ASP A 139 -11.54 12.25 8.68
N GLU A 140 -12.13 11.17 9.19
CA GLU A 140 -12.87 11.23 10.46
C GLU A 140 -11.93 11.55 11.63
N LEU A 141 -10.70 11.05 11.61
CA LEU A 141 -9.72 11.35 12.65
C LEU A 141 -9.28 12.81 12.65
N LEU A 142 -9.37 13.49 11.51
CA LEU A 142 -9.05 14.92 11.40
C LEU A 142 -10.17 15.82 11.89
N HIS A 143 -11.36 15.31 11.99
CA HIS A 143 -12.54 16.06 12.40
C HIS A 143 -13.19 15.42 13.63
#